data_4c9f7aaa2e8b411f87e36125a747b987
#
_entry.id   4c9f7aaa2e8b411f87e36125a747b987
#
_cell.length_a   1.000
_cell.length_b   1.000
_cell.length_c   1.000
_cell.angle_alpha   90.00
_cell.angle_beta   90.00
_cell.angle_gamma   90.00
#
_symmetry.space_group_name_H-M   'P 1'
#
loop_
_entity.id
_entity.type
_entity.pdbx_description
1 polymer ?
#
loop_
_entity_poly.entity_id
_entity_poly.type
_entity_poly.pdbx_seq_one_letter_code
_entity_poly.pdbx_strand_id
1 'polypeptide(L)'
;MNNLKIMGNPLPDMPWEERPAASREIMWRCSANPIIPRDLLATSNSIFNSAVVPFKKGKYNYAGVFRCDDTNIRMRLHVGFSADGLKWDILEEDIRLEGADPEVGTWVYGYDPRVVKIEDKYYVTWCNGYHGDPTIGVAWTDDFQTFHQLENAFLPYNRNGVLFP
;
A
#
# COMPACT_ATOMS: atom_id res chain seq x y z
N MET A 1 5.27 19.64 -29.82
CA MET A 1 5.16 19.05 -28.45
C MET A 1 4.03 18.06 -28.51
N ASN A 2 4.31 16.78 -28.30
CA ASN A 2 3.25 15.76 -28.24
C ASN A 2 2.48 15.96 -26.93
N ASN A 3 1.22 16.36 -27.04
CA ASN A 3 0.34 16.44 -25.91
C ASN A 3 0.14 15.02 -25.37
N LEU A 4 0.72 14.71 -24.23
CA LEU A 4 0.42 13.49 -23.47
C LEU A 4 -1.08 13.50 -23.15
N LYS A 5 -1.81 12.56 -23.74
CA LYS A 5 -3.23 12.36 -23.43
C LYS A 5 -3.32 11.51 -22.16
N ILE A 6 -3.77 12.10 -21.08
CA ILE A 6 -4.11 11.33 -19.87
C ILE A 6 -5.34 10.49 -20.19
N MET A 7 -5.20 9.15 -20.14
CA MET A 7 -6.29 8.20 -20.31
C MET A 7 -6.86 7.88 -18.93
N GLY A 8 -8.09 8.27 -18.69
CA GLY A 8 -8.80 8.05 -17.43
C GLY A 8 -9.29 9.35 -16.79
N ASN A 9 -10.08 9.22 -15.74
CA ASN A 9 -10.53 10.36 -14.96
C ASN A 9 -9.38 10.83 -14.05
N PRO A 10 -9.19 12.15 -13.90
CA PRO A 10 -8.25 12.67 -12.91
C PRO A 10 -8.69 12.20 -11.51
N LEU A 11 -7.73 11.85 -10.66
CA LEU A 11 -8.01 11.55 -9.26
C LEU A 11 -8.54 12.82 -8.59
N PRO A 12 -9.76 12.80 -8.06
CA PRO A 12 -10.32 13.96 -7.37
C PRO A 12 -9.52 14.24 -6.10
N ASP A 13 -9.49 15.48 -5.70
CA ASP A 13 -8.93 15.94 -4.43
C ASP A 13 -7.41 15.71 -4.25
N MET A 14 -6.68 15.30 -5.29
CA MET A 14 -5.23 15.22 -5.25
C MET A 14 -4.63 16.56 -5.69
N PRO A 15 -3.81 17.21 -4.87
CA PRO A 15 -3.15 18.46 -5.25
C PRO A 15 -2.03 18.19 -6.25
N TRP A 16 -2.27 18.52 -7.51
CA TRP A 16 -1.28 18.42 -8.57
C TRP A 16 -0.44 19.69 -8.60
N GLU A 17 0.86 19.51 -8.74
CA GLU A 17 1.79 20.61 -9.00
C GLU A 17 2.19 20.62 -10.48
N GLU A 18 2.26 21.82 -11.07
CA GLU A 18 2.78 21.95 -12.41
C GLU A 18 4.30 21.72 -12.42
N ARG A 19 4.77 21.13 -13.50
CA ARG A 19 6.21 20.93 -13.72
C ARG A 19 6.90 22.30 -13.76
N PRO A 20 7.97 22.51 -12.96
CA PRO A 20 8.75 23.74 -13.02
C PRO A 20 9.24 24.01 -14.45
N ALA A 21 9.05 25.22 -14.96
CA ALA A 21 9.34 25.58 -16.36
C ALA A 21 10.80 25.33 -16.77
N ALA A 22 11.74 25.43 -15.83
CA ALA A 22 13.16 25.19 -16.07
C ALA A 22 13.60 23.74 -15.85
N SER A 23 12.70 22.85 -15.41
CA SER A 23 13.05 21.46 -15.13
C SER A 23 13.32 20.68 -16.41
N ARG A 24 14.49 20.01 -16.47
CA ARG A 24 14.87 19.07 -17.52
C ARG A 24 14.67 17.60 -17.10
N GLU A 25 14.19 17.37 -15.89
CA GLU A 25 13.95 16.02 -15.37
C GLU A 25 12.75 15.37 -16.07
N ILE A 26 12.83 14.08 -16.32
CA ILE A 26 11.72 13.30 -16.89
C ILE A 26 10.53 13.29 -15.95
N MET A 27 10.79 13.20 -14.64
CA MET A 27 9.80 13.25 -13.56
C MET A 27 10.22 14.29 -12.53
N TRP A 28 9.25 14.92 -11.91
CA TRP A 28 9.49 15.83 -10.79
C TRP A 28 8.63 15.37 -9.62
N ARG A 29 9.09 15.70 -8.43
CA ARG A 29 8.43 15.33 -7.18
C ARG A 29 7.63 16.52 -6.66
N CYS A 30 6.54 16.23 -5.97
CA CYS A 30 5.82 17.22 -5.19
C CYS A 30 6.79 17.96 -4.25
N SER A 31 6.64 19.28 -4.14
CA SER A 31 7.49 20.13 -3.30
C SER A 31 7.40 19.77 -1.80
N ALA A 32 6.30 19.16 -1.38
CA ALA A 32 6.09 18.70 -0.01
C ALA A 32 6.82 17.37 0.33
N ASN A 33 7.48 16.72 -0.64
CA ASN A 33 8.18 15.46 -0.36
C ASN A 33 9.38 15.64 0.60
N PRO A 34 9.63 14.68 1.49
CA PRO A 34 8.85 13.45 1.71
C PRO A 34 7.52 13.73 2.44
N ILE A 35 6.40 13.27 1.86
CA ILE A 35 5.05 13.46 2.45
C ILE A 35 4.77 12.52 3.63
N ILE A 36 5.55 11.45 3.76
CA ILE A 36 5.51 10.51 4.87
C ILE A 36 6.93 10.40 5.43
N PRO A 37 7.22 10.98 6.59
CA PRO A 37 8.51 10.83 7.23
C PRO A 37 8.72 9.39 7.71
N ARG A 38 9.97 8.95 7.73
CA ARG A 38 10.36 7.57 8.09
C ARG A 38 9.96 7.16 9.51
N ASP A 39 9.82 8.12 10.38
CA ASP A 39 9.57 8.02 11.81
C ASP A 39 8.17 8.52 12.19
N LEU A 40 7.21 8.45 11.25
CA LEU A 40 5.84 8.90 11.49
C LEU A 40 5.16 8.10 12.60
N LEU A 41 5.39 6.79 12.65
CA LEU A 41 4.90 5.92 13.73
C LEU A 41 5.96 5.80 14.82
N ALA A 42 5.53 5.71 16.08
CA ALA A 42 6.43 5.66 17.24
C ALA A 42 7.43 4.50 17.19
N THR A 43 7.06 3.40 16.56
CA THR A 43 7.89 2.19 16.43
C THR A 43 8.59 2.09 15.09
N SER A 44 8.31 2.96 14.11
CA SER A 44 8.88 2.83 12.77
C SER A 44 10.33 3.30 12.72
N ASN A 45 11.15 2.51 12.03
CA ASN A 45 12.48 2.91 11.57
C ASN A 45 12.43 3.45 10.13
N SER A 46 11.55 2.90 9.31
CA SER A 46 11.35 3.34 7.93
C SER A 46 9.97 2.99 7.42
N ILE A 47 9.39 3.88 6.58
CA ILE A 47 8.11 3.69 5.89
C ILE A 47 8.38 3.89 4.40
N PHE A 48 8.12 2.85 3.59
CA PHE A 48 8.39 2.87 2.16
C PHE A 48 7.64 1.75 1.41
N ASN A 49 7.75 1.72 0.09
CA ASN A 49 7.12 0.70 -0.78
C ASN A 49 5.64 0.45 -0.44
N SER A 50 4.90 1.52 -0.26
CA SER A 50 3.49 1.46 0.12
C SER A 50 2.58 1.44 -1.11
N ALA A 51 1.35 0.95 -0.94
CA ALA A 51 0.33 0.92 -1.96
C ALA A 51 -0.88 1.74 -1.53
N VAL A 52 -1.38 2.60 -2.42
CA VAL A 52 -2.52 3.48 -2.13
C VAL A 52 -3.54 3.41 -3.27
N VAL A 53 -4.82 3.56 -2.91
CA VAL A 53 -5.93 3.54 -3.86
C VAL A 53 -6.97 4.61 -3.49
N PRO A 54 -7.79 5.06 -4.45
CA PRO A 54 -8.99 5.82 -4.15
C PRO A 54 -9.93 5.01 -3.26
N PHE A 55 -10.39 5.63 -2.16
CA PHE A 55 -11.29 5.01 -1.20
C PHE A 55 -12.07 6.09 -0.46
N LYS A 56 -13.40 6.06 -0.56
CA LYS A 56 -14.24 7.07 0.08
C LYS A 56 -14.84 6.55 1.39
N LYS A 57 -14.45 7.21 2.50
CA LYS A 57 -15.04 6.92 3.81
C LYS A 57 -14.99 8.18 4.70
N GLY A 58 -16.15 8.78 4.94
CA GLY A 58 -16.22 10.02 5.70
C GLY A 58 -15.39 11.15 5.07
N LYS A 59 -14.41 11.66 5.79
CA LYS A 59 -13.49 12.72 5.31
C LYS A 59 -12.38 12.22 4.36
N TYR A 60 -12.18 10.91 4.27
CA TYR A 60 -11.08 10.34 3.51
C TYR A 60 -11.46 10.04 2.06
N ASN A 61 -10.55 10.30 1.14
CA ASN A 61 -10.65 9.99 -0.29
C ASN A 61 -9.69 8.90 -0.73
N TYR A 62 -8.74 8.53 0.11
CA TYR A 62 -7.71 7.53 -0.16
C TYR A 62 -7.52 6.62 1.04
N ALA A 63 -7.20 5.37 0.76
CA ALA A 63 -6.67 4.41 1.72
C ALA A 63 -5.42 3.76 1.16
N GLY A 64 -4.61 3.19 2.05
CA GLY A 64 -3.40 2.49 1.65
C GLY A 64 -2.93 1.46 2.66
N VAL A 65 -2.06 0.59 2.19
CA VAL A 65 -1.30 -0.34 3.01
C VAL A 65 0.16 0.06 2.93
N PHE A 66 0.74 0.33 4.08
CA PHE A 66 2.08 0.91 4.22
C PHE A 66 3.03 -0.11 4.80
N ARG A 67 4.15 -0.34 4.12
CA ARG A 67 5.25 -1.09 4.70
C ARG A 67 5.96 -0.23 5.72
N CYS A 68 6.03 -0.71 6.95
CA CYS A 68 6.80 -0.12 8.03
C CYS A 68 7.80 -1.16 8.54
N ASP A 69 9.08 -0.88 8.41
CA ASP A 69 10.09 -1.68 9.10
C ASP A 69 10.29 -1.06 10.48
N ASP A 70 10.06 -1.83 11.53
CA ASP A 70 10.16 -1.33 12.90
C ASP A 70 11.61 -1.22 13.38
N THR A 71 11.81 -0.65 14.56
CA THR A 71 13.15 -0.50 15.18
C THR A 71 13.81 -1.82 15.53
N ASN A 72 13.06 -2.93 15.54
CA ASN A 72 13.58 -4.29 15.71
C ASN A 72 13.81 -5.02 14.38
N ILE A 73 13.80 -4.28 13.25
CA ILE A 73 14.02 -4.81 11.90
C ILE A 73 12.92 -5.82 11.50
N ARG A 74 11.71 -5.67 12.02
CA ARG A 74 10.56 -6.49 11.61
C ARG A 74 9.78 -5.74 10.54
N MET A 75 9.46 -6.42 9.46
CA MET A 75 8.64 -5.90 8.37
C MET A 75 7.17 -6.03 8.73
N ARG A 76 6.47 -4.89 8.75
CA ARG A 76 5.07 -4.76 9.15
C ARG A 76 4.26 -4.08 8.06
N LEU A 77 2.96 -4.36 8.05
CA LEU A 77 2.00 -3.66 7.19
C LEU A 77 0.99 -2.93 8.07
N HIS A 78 0.80 -1.65 7.78
CA HIS A 78 -0.13 -0.77 8.48
C HIS A 78 -1.13 -0.16 7.51
N VAL A 79 -2.32 0.17 7.99
CA VAL A 79 -3.31 0.89 7.20
C VAL A 79 -3.13 2.38 7.39
N GLY A 80 -3.36 3.15 6.35
CA GLY A 80 -3.44 4.59 6.44
C GLY A 80 -4.54 5.17 5.57
N PHE A 81 -5.04 6.32 5.97
CA PHE A 81 -6.08 7.06 5.27
C PHE A 81 -5.65 8.48 4.99
N SER A 82 -6.13 9.05 3.89
CA SER A 82 -5.84 10.44 3.53
C SER A 82 -7.06 11.11 2.87
N ALA A 83 -7.22 12.39 3.15
CA ALA A 83 -8.22 13.22 2.46
C ALA A 83 -7.68 13.78 1.13
N ASP A 84 -6.38 14.04 1.03
CA ASP A 84 -5.75 14.81 -0.04
C ASP A 84 -4.58 14.07 -0.72
N GLY A 85 -4.22 12.87 -0.26
CA GLY A 85 -3.07 12.11 -0.77
C GLY A 85 -1.71 12.62 -0.28
N LEU A 86 -1.64 13.74 0.46
CA LEU A 86 -0.40 14.29 1.01
C LEU A 86 -0.27 14.05 2.51
N LYS A 87 -1.34 14.26 3.26
CA LYS A 87 -1.37 14.02 4.70
C LYS A 87 -2.01 12.68 4.97
N TRP A 88 -1.30 11.83 5.69
CA TRP A 88 -1.70 10.46 5.96
C TRP A 88 -1.86 10.22 7.45
N ASP A 89 -3.03 9.72 7.82
CA ASP A 89 -3.32 9.17 9.14
C ASP A 89 -3.02 7.66 9.07
N ILE A 90 -1.79 7.25 9.42
CA ILE A 90 -1.37 5.85 9.44
C ILE A 90 -1.60 5.29 10.84
N LEU A 91 -2.29 4.14 10.91
CA LEU A 91 -2.60 3.48 12.17
C LEU A 91 -1.36 2.83 12.78
N GLU A 92 -1.23 2.89 14.11
CA GLU A 92 -0.11 2.26 14.83
C GLU A 92 -0.20 0.72 14.85
N GLU A 93 -1.41 0.18 14.73
CA GLU A 93 -1.65 -1.25 14.71
C GLU A 93 -1.31 -1.86 13.35
N ASP A 94 -0.75 -3.06 13.38
CA ASP A 94 -0.58 -3.90 12.19
C ASP A 94 -1.94 -4.23 11.55
N ILE A 95 -1.94 -4.54 10.25
CA ILE A 95 -3.16 -5.04 9.60
C ILE A 95 -3.66 -6.29 10.30
N ARG A 96 -4.98 -6.36 10.47
CA ARG A 96 -5.63 -7.51 11.07
C ARG A 96 -6.11 -8.46 9.98
N LEU A 97 -5.52 -9.65 9.96
CA LEU A 97 -5.89 -10.73 9.04
C LEU A 97 -6.86 -11.70 9.71
N GLU A 98 -7.91 -12.06 9.01
CA GLU A 98 -8.94 -13.01 9.49
C GLU A 98 -9.21 -14.08 8.43
N GLY A 99 -9.62 -15.27 8.88
CA GLY A 99 -10.27 -16.29 8.06
C GLY A 99 -9.36 -17.22 7.28
N ALA A 100 -8.03 -17.11 7.44
CA ALA A 100 -7.14 -18.04 6.77
C ALA A 100 -7.04 -19.40 7.49
N ASP A 101 -6.82 -20.43 6.70
CA ASP A 101 -6.34 -21.71 7.21
C ASP A 101 -4.95 -21.51 7.83
N PRO A 102 -4.71 -21.95 9.07
CA PRO A 102 -3.41 -21.76 9.73
C PRO A 102 -2.22 -22.33 8.98
N GLU A 103 -2.42 -23.37 8.15
CA GLU A 103 -1.34 -23.97 7.38
C GLU A 103 -0.96 -23.15 6.15
N VAL A 104 -1.92 -22.52 5.47
CA VAL A 104 -1.69 -21.80 4.21
C VAL A 104 -1.71 -20.29 4.38
N GLY A 105 -2.24 -19.80 5.49
CA GLY A 105 -2.35 -18.37 5.80
C GLY A 105 -1.36 -17.91 6.86
N THR A 106 -0.30 -18.63 7.16
CA THR A 106 0.68 -18.25 8.17
C THR A 106 1.32 -16.91 7.82
N TRP A 107 1.15 -15.94 8.72
CA TRP A 107 1.83 -14.67 8.67
C TRP A 107 3.17 -14.75 9.40
N VAL A 108 4.26 -14.59 8.70
CA VAL A 108 5.60 -14.52 9.29
C VAL A 108 6.14 -13.10 9.23
N TYR A 109 6.01 -12.46 8.08
CA TYR A 109 6.36 -11.07 7.83
C TYR A 109 5.56 -10.54 6.64
N GLY A 110 5.48 -9.24 6.51
CA GLY A 110 4.83 -8.62 5.35
C GLY A 110 5.59 -7.40 4.86
N TYR A 111 5.91 -7.39 3.57
CA TYR A 111 6.51 -6.25 2.92
C TYR A 111 6.08 -6.10 1.47
N ASP A 112 6.34 -4.93 0.89
CA ASP A 112 6.04 -4.57 -0.49
C ASP A 112 4.58 -4.86 -0.89
N PRO A 113 3.60 -4.25 -0.18
CA PRO A 113 2.21 -4.46 -0.50
C PRO A 113 1.85 -3.88 -1.88
N ARG A 114 0.86 -4.49 -2.51
CA ARG A 114 0.15 -3.96 -3.67
C ARG A 114 -1.33 -4.01 -3.38
N VAL A 115 -2.06 -3.00 -3.83
CA VAL A 115 -3.51 -2.93 -3.67
C VAL A 115 -4.15 -2.69 -5.03
N VAL A 116 -5.18 -3.45 -5.35
CA VAL A 116 -6.00 -3.25 -6.54
C VAL A 116 -7.47 -3.40 -6.18
N LYS A 117 -8.30 -2.54 -6.75
CA LYS A 117 -9.75 -2.70 -6.66
C LYS A 117 -10.24 -3.58 -7.80
N ILE A 118 -10.92 -4.67 -7.47
CA ILE A 118 -11.60 -5.56 -8.41
C ILE A 118 -13.06 -5.64 -7.97
N GLU A 119 -13.97 -5.19 -8.83
CA GLU A 119 -15.39 -5.03 -8.53
C GLU A 119 -15.61 -4.14 -7.29
N ASP A 120 -16.18 -4.67 -6.23
CA ASP A 120 -16.50 -3.98 -4.98
C ASP A 120 -15.47 -4.18 -3.86
N LYS A 121 -14.44 -5.00 -4.10
CA LYS A 121 -13.40 -5.35 -3.12
C LYS A 121 -12.03 -4.79 -3.46
N TYR A 122 -11.22 -4.59 -2.43
CA TYR A 122 -9.81 -4.25 -2.53
C TYR A 122 -8.98 -5.48 -2.20
N TYR A 123 -8.20 -5.92 -3.17
CA TYR A 123 -7.28 -7.03 -2.97
C TYR A 123 -5.90 -6.51 -2.66
N VAL A 124 -5.30 -7.08 -1.63
CA VAL A 124 -3.96 -6.76 -1.19
C VAL A 124 -3.07 -7.97 -1.40
N THR A 125 -1.95 -7.78 -2.07
CA THR A 125 -0.89 -8.78 -2.13
C THR A 125 0.35 -8.24 -1.43
N TRP A 126 1.11 -9.11 -0.82
CA TRP A 126 2.38 -8.75 -0.18
C TRP A 126 3.38 -9.90 -0.28
N CYS A 127 4.65 -9.60 -0.08
CA CYS A 127 5.64 -10.64 0.11
C CYS A 127 5.50 -11.19 1.53
N ASN A 128 5.17 -12.47 1.64
CA ASN A 128 4.92 -13.20 2.87
C ASN A 128 5.98 -14.28 3.11
N GLY A 129 6.20 -14.67 4.36
CA GLY A 129 6.98 -15.85 4.71
C GLY A 129 6.09 -17.08 4.83
N TYR A 130 6.54 -18.18 4.27
CA TYR A 130 5.90 -19.49 4.40
C TYR A 130 6.97 -20.55 4.66
N HIS A 131 6.98 -21.14 5.83
CA HIS A 131 8.01 -22.08 6.27
C HIS A 131 9.46 -21.59 6.09
N GLY A 132 9.67 -20.27 6.19
CA GLY A 132 10.97 -19.62 5.99
C GLY A 132 11.25 -19.14 4.56
N ASP A 133 10.44 -19.52 3.60
CA ASP A 133 10.60 -19.17 2.18
C ASP A 133 9.63 -18.06 1.75
N PRO A 134 10.03 -17.17 0.83
CA PRO A 134 9.15 -16.11 0.37
C PRO A 134 8.05 -16.64 -0.55
N THR A 135 6.83 -16.18 -0.30
CA THR A 135 5.66 -16.41 -1.15
C THR A 135 4.83 -15.13 -1.25
N ILE A 136 3.72 -15.19 -1.94
CA ILE A 136 2.81 -14.05 -2.10
C ILE A 136 1.57 -14.28 -1.26
N GLY A 137 1.45 -13.52 -0.17
CA GLY A 137 0.22 -13.46 0.61
C GLY A 137 -0.86 -12.68 -0.14
N VAL A 138 -2.11 -13.07 0.07
CA VAL A 138 -3.28 -12.41 -0.54
C VAL A 138 -4.36 -12.23 0.50
N ALA A 139 -4.98 -11.07 0.51
CA ALA A 139 -6.18 -10.80 1.29
C ALA A 139 -7.11 -9.87 0.51
N TRP A 140 -8.37 -9.82 0.89
CA TRP A 140 -9.30 -8.81 0.42
C TRP A 140 -9.89 -8.03 1.60
N THR A 141 -10.30 -6.81 1.33
CA THR A 141 -11.02 -5.95 2.28
C THR A 141 -12.01 -5.08 1.52
N ASP A 142 -13.07 -4.66 2.18
CA ASP A 142 -14.00 -3.64 1.66
C ASP A 142 -13.94 -2.35 2.46
N ASP A 143 -13.32 -2.35 3.63
CA ASP A 143 -13.35 -1.25 4.59
C ASP A 143 -11.96 -0.78 5.08
N PHE A 144 -10.88 -1.48 4.74
CA PHE A 144 -9.51 -1.27 5.25
C PHE A 144 -9.40 -1.37 6.78
N GLN A 145 -10.29 -2.11 7.43
CA GLN A 145 -10.24 -2.40 8.86
C GLN A 145 -10.01 -3.89 9.12
N THR A 146 -10.73 -4.72 8.36
CA THR A 146 -10.59 -6.17 8.41
C THR A 146 -10.11 -6.68 7.07
N PHE A 147 -9.10 -7.53 7.08
CA PHE A 147 -8.56 -8.15 5.89
C PHE A 147 -8.82 -9.65 5.94
N HIS A 148 -9.59 -10.15 4.98
CA HIS A 148 -9.91 -11.55 4.84
C HIS A 148 -8.80 -12.25 4.07
N GLN A 149 -7.95 -12.97 4.80
CA GLN A 149 -6.80 -13.65 4.21
C GLN A 149 -7.26 -14.82 3.35
N LEU A 150 -6.64 -14.94 2.20
CA LEU A 150 -6.79 -16.06 1.26
C LEU A 150 -5.53 -16.92 1.30
N GLU A 151 -5.56 -18.03 0.58
CA GLU A 151 -4.38 -18.84 0.37
C GLU A 151 -3.27 -18.04 -0.31
N ASN A 152 -2.02 -18.41 -0.05
CA ASN A 152 -0.88 -17.84 -0.75
C ASN A 152 -1.00 -18.11 -2.26
N ALA A 153 -0.76 -17.06 -3.07
CA ALA A 153 -1.02 -17.14 -4.51
C ALA A 153 -0.08 -18.06 -5.27
N PHE A 154 1.13 -18.26 -4.78
CA PHE A 154 2.17 -19.05 -5.45
C PHE A 154 2.96 -19.88 -4.44
N LEU A 155 3.58 -20.93 -4.96
CA LEU A 155 4.57 -21.70 -4.21
C LEU A 155 5.77 -20.84 -3.82
N PRO A 156 6.55 -21.25 -2.81
CA PRO A 156 7.75 -20.53 -2.37
C PRO A 156 8.71 -20.18 -3.50
N TYR A 157 9.55 -19.18 -3.18
CA TYR A 157 10.49 -18.42 -4.01
C TYR A 157 9.85 -17.42 -4.96
N ASN A 158 8.57 -17.05 -4.76
CA ASN A 158 7.91 -15.96 -5.49
C ASN A 158 7.79 -14.70 -4.63
N ARG A 159 7.97 -13.54 -5.28
CA ARG A 159 7.86 -12.21 -4.66
C ARG A 159 7.19 -11.24 -5.61
N ASN A 160 6.77 -10.09 -5.08
CA ASN A 160 6.29 -8.94 -5.86
C ASN A 160 5.11 -9.25 -6.80
N GLY A 161 4.18 -10.08 -6.33
CA GLY A 161 2.96 -10.38 -7.07
C GLY A 161 2.06 -9.15 -7.21
N VAL A 162 1.47 -9.00 -8.40
CA VAL A 162 0.49 -7.96 -8.71
C VAL A 162 -0.74 -8.62 -9.29
N LEU A 163 -1.92 -8.22 -8.79
CA LEU A 163 -3.19 -8.61 -9.39
C LEU A 163 -3.63 -7.54 -10.39
N PHE A 164 -4.27 -7.97 -11.44
CA PHE A 164 -4.93 -7.10 -12.42
C PHE A 164 -6.44 -7.34 -12.37
N PRO A 165 -7.27 -6.30 -12.60
CA PRO A 165 -8.72 -6.44 -12.76
C PRO A 165 -9.11 -7.37 -13.89
#